data_5c4d6a7c3657d3bc83b80d4f9a64af32
#
_entry.id   5c4d6a7c3657d3bc83b80d4f9a64af32
#
_cell.length_a   1.000
_cell.length_b   1.000
_cell.length_c   1.000
_cell.angle_alpha   90.00
_cell.angle_beta   90.00
_cell.angle_gamma   90.00
#
_symmetry.space_group_name_H-M   'P 1'
#
loop_
_entity.id
_entity.type
_entity.pdbx_description
1 polymer ?
#
loop_
_entity_poly.entity_id
_entity_poly.type
_entity_poly.pdbx_seq_one_letter_code
_entity_poly.pdbx_strand_id
1 'polypeptide(L)' 'MFSIGQVFEGVIGGTLRPAKVIAIVDGGRIGWLEFLDIKGPPFELTGANISAWKLVRHDR' A
#
# COMPACT_ATOMS: atom_id res chain seq x y z
N MET A 1 -4.40 -10.73 1.47
CA MET A 1 -5.23 -9.95 2.39
C MET A 1 -4.38 -8.85 3.02
N PHE A 2 -4.92 -7.65 3.06
CA PHE A 2 -4.20 -6.51 3.63
C PHE A 2 -4.36 -6.44 5.15
N SER A 3 -3.35 -5.90 5.81
CA SER A 3 -3.39 -5.61 7.25
C SER A 3 -2.84 -4.20 7.48
N ILE A 4 -3.43 -3.49 8.43
CA ILE A 4 -2.97 -2.15 8.78
C ILE A 4 -1.52 -2.22 9.25
N GLY A 5 -0.68 -1.31 8.75
CA GLY A 5 0.74 -1.27 9.08
C GLY A 5 1.66 -1.95 8.07
N GLN A 6 1.13 -2.74 7.14
CA GLN A 6 1.96 -3.30 6.08
C GLN A 6 2.51 -2.19 5.20
N VAL A 7 3.79 -2.28 4.85
CA VAL A 7 4.46 -1.33 3.96
C VAL A 7 4.82 -2.05 2.68
N PHE A 8 4.35 -1.52 1.57
CA PHE A 8 4.61 -2.02 0.23
C PHE A 8 5.48 -1.02 -0.54
N GLU A 9 6.26 -1.52 -1.47
CA GLU A 9 6.98 -0.69 -2.42
C GLU A 9 6.48 -0.94 -3.82
N GLY A 10 6.32 0.13 -4.58
CA GLY A 10 5.92 0.06 -5.99
C GLY A 10 6.57 1.17 -6.79
N VAL A 11 6.69 0.96 -8.09
CA VAL A 11 7.29 1.94 -9.00
C VAL A 11 6.21 2.87 -9.51
N ILE A 12 6.34 4.15 -9.20
CA ILE A 12 5.42 5.20 -9.62
C ILE A 12 6.22 6.24 -10.40
N GLY A 13 5.89 6.42 -11.67
CA GLY A 13 6.61 7.39 -12.50
C GLY A 13 8.11 7.10 -12.61
N GLY A 14 8.50 5.82 -12.59
CA GLY A 14 9.90 5.42 -12.66
C GLY A 14 10.64 5.45 -11.33
N THR A 15 9.98 5.82 -10.24
CA THR A 15 10.60 5.90 -8.91
C THR A 15 9.98 4.88 -7.97
N LEU A 16 10.82 4.13 -7.27
CA LEU A 16 10.36 3.20 -6.25
C LEU A 16 9.90 3.98 -5.02
N ARG A 17 8.64 3.78 -4.61
CA ARG A 17 8.05 4.52 -3.49
C ARG A 17 7.43 3.59 -2.46
N PRO A 18 7.62 3.87 -1.18
CA PRO A 18 6.98 3.12 -0.10
C PRO A 18 5.60 3.69 0.23
N ALA A 19 4.67 2.80 0.53
CA ALA A 19 3.33 3.17 0.98
C ALA A 19 2.86 2.22 2.06
N LYS A 20 2.13 2.74 3.02
CA LYS A 20 1.69 2.01 4.20
C LYS A 20 0.18 1.86 4.22
N VAL A 21 -0.29 0.67 4.55
CA VAL A 21 -1.71 0.41 4.73
C VAL A 21 -2.20 1.12 5.98
N ILE A 22 -3.12 2.08 5.80
CA ILE A 22 -3.68 2.88 6.90
C ILE A 22 -5.11 2.50 7.21
N ALA A 23 -5.80 1.83 6.30
CA ALA A 23 -7.16 1.34 6.50
C ALA A 23 -7.39 0.13 5.62
N ILE A 24 -8.33 -0.71 6.03
CA ILE A 24 -8.74 -1.86 5.25
C ILE A 24 -10.26 -1.89 5.15
N VAL A 25 -10.76 -2.39 4.04
CA VAL A 25 -12.20 -2.59 3.83
C VAL A 25 -12.43 -3.98 3.23
N ASP A 26 -13.67 -4.40 3.23
CA ASP A 26 -14.09 -5.68 2.66
C ASP A 26 -13.29 -6.87 3.24
N GLY A 27 -13.15 -6.89 4.57
CA GLY A 27 -12.47 -7.98 5.25
C GLY A 27 -10.98 -8.08 4.93
N GLY A 28 -10.35 -6.98 4.51
CA GLY A 28 -8.93 -6.95 4.17
C GLY A 28 -8.64 -7.23 2.69
N ARG A 29 -9.67 -7.35 1.86
CA ARG A 29 -9.49 -7.55 0.40
C ARG A 29 -9.04 -6.27 -0.29
N ILE A 30 -9.36 -5.12 0.30
CA ILE A 30 -8.99 -3.80 -0.21
C ILE A 30 -8.21 -3.09 0.87
N GLY A 31 -7.03 -2.59 0.53
CA GLY A 31 -6.22 -1.77 1.41
C GLY A 31 -6.18 -0.33 0.92
N TRP A 32 -6.27 0.62 1.85
CA TRP A 32 -6.02 2.03 1.58
C TRP A 32 -4.62 2.36 2.08
N LEU A 33 -3.80 2.90 1.20
CA LEU A 33 -2.40 3.16 1.49
C LEU A 33 -2.08 4.64 1.34
N GLU A 34 -1.07 5.05 2.10
CA GLU A 34 -0.56 6.41 2.08
C GLU A 34 0.94 6.33 1.80
N PHE A 35 1.42 7.16 0.86
CA PHE A 35 2.85 7.24 0.60
C PHE A 35 3.59 7.76 1.82
N LEU A 36 4.75 7.18 2.10
CA LEU A 36 5.58 7.56 3.24
C LEU A 36 6.60 8.65 2.89
N ASP A 37 6.93 8.79 1.62
CA ASP A 37 7.99 9.70 1.16
C ASP A 37 7.46 10.95 0.47
N ILE A 38 6.16 11.02 0.18
CA ILE A 38 5.54 12.20 -0.42
C ILE A 38 4.17 12.44 0.21
N LYS A 39 3.70 13.67 0.17
CA LYS A 39 2.33 13.98 0.57
C LYS A 39 1.38 13.73 -0.59
N GLY A 40 0.20 13.24 -0.27
CA GLY A 40 -0.84 13.02 -1.24
C GLY A 40 -2.03 12.32 -0.61
N PRO A 41 -3.15 12.22 -1.32
CA PRO A 41 -4.31 11.49 -0.80
C PRO A 41 -4.02 9.99 -0.74
N PRO A 42 -4.66 9.26 0.16
CA PRO A 42 -4.59 7.80 0.16
C PRO A 42 -5.10 7.23 -1.16
N PHE A 43 -4.59 6.06 -1.51
CA PHE A 43 -5.03 5.33 -2.68
C PHE A 43 -5.35 3.89 -2.31
N GLU A 44 -6.14 3.24 -3.16
CA GLU A 44 -6.57 1.89 -2.85
C GLU A 44 -5.76 0.85 -3.63
N LEU A 45 -5.46 -0.26 -2.97
CA LEU A 45 -4.91 -1.46 -3.60
C LEU A 45 -5.88 -2.62 -3.41
N THR A 46 -6.00 -3.43 -4.44
CA THR A 46 -6.81 -4.64 -4.43
C THR A 46 -5.96 -5.82 -4.87
N GLY A 47 -6.51 -7.02 -4.78
CA GLY A 47 -5.82 -8.21 -5.28
C GLY A 47 -5.52 -8.15 -6.77
N ALA A 48 -6.29 -7.35 -7.53
CA ALA A 48 -6.08 -7.22 -8.97
C ALA A 48 -4.80 -6.46 -9.32
N ASN A 49 -4.37 -5.53 -8.47
CA ASN A 49 -3.18 -4.71 -8.73
C ASN A 49 -2.04 -4.89 -7.73
N ILE A 50 -2.18 -5.82 -6.80
CA ILE A 50 -1.15 -6.05 -5.78
C ILE A 50 0.14 -6.62 -6.37
N SER A 51 0.08 -7.26 -7.54
CA SER A 51 1.26 -7.85 -8.16
C SER A 51 2.32 -6.82 -8.56
N ALA A 52 1.93 -5.56 -8.73
CA ALA A 52 2.86 -4.46 -9.02
C ALA A 52 3.54 -3.91 -7.77
N TRP A 53 3.19 -4.42 -6.59
CA TRP A 53 3.67 -3.94 -5.31
C TRP A 53 4.32 -5.08 -4.54
N LYS A 54 5.36 -4.75 -3.77
CA LYS A 54 6.10 -5.72 -2.97
C LYS A 54 5.96 -5.39 -1.50
N LEU A 55 5.53 -6.35 -0.71
CA LEU A 55 5.49 -6.21 0.75
C LEU A 55 6.94 -6.23 1.27
N VAL A 56 7.36 -5.18 1.97
CA VAL A 56 8.74 -5.06 2.46
C VAL A 56 8.85 -5.12 3.98
N ARG A 57 7.81 -4.73 4.70
CA ARG A 57 7.80 -4.84 6.17
C ARG A 57 6.40 -4.61 6.71
N HIS A 58 6.24 -4.81 8.00
CA HIS A 58 4.99 -4.55 8.70
C HIS A 58 5.29 -3.65 9.90
N ASP A 59 4.87 -2.39 9.81
CA ASP A 59 4.97 -1.42 10.89
C ASP A 59 3.69 -1.44 11.73
N ARG A 60 3.84 -1.15 12.99
CA ARG A 60 2.69 -1.04 13.87
C ARG A 60 2.37 0.39 14.25
#